data_f365851020ca00450d2435a2034e51f1
#
_entry.id   f365851020ca00450d2435a2034e51f1
#
_cell.length_a   1.000
_cell.length_b   1.000
_cell.length_c   1.000
_cell.angle_alpha   90.00
_cell.angle_beta   90.00
_cell.angle_gamma   90.00
#
_symmetry.space_group_name_H-M   'P 1'
#
loop_
_entity.id
_entity.type
_entity.pdbx_description
1 polymer ?
#
loop_
_entity_poly.entity_id
_entity_poly.type
_entity_poly.pdbx_seq_one_letter_code
_entity_poly.pdbx_strand_id
1 'polypeptide(L)'
;MEKLYFDDTTYIWKTKLNLVEYKKLLLKEAIDVIESQPEVKSDGFGYKQEWKENLNFLGEIIINNKLDEVVKRGINCCKEIYKEKNIEYNKINTDAWVNLVRSNNPVQIQFKHDEMRGVDKYHTHTEINKKNKSFFPHYTYVYYIQMPDVMEGEDGVLYFRGENKKEYWIRPEEDDIIVMEGWMPHAPNNAPKSTIDRVVLAGNVGFEFIKKEKSLL
;
A
#
# COMPACT_ATOMS: atom_id res chain seq x y z
N MET A 1 12.63 -9.42 -6.93
CA MET A 1 11.18 -9.27 -7.18
C MET A 1 10.90 -9.50 -8.66
N GLU A 2 9.76 -10.08 -9.00
CA GLU A 2 9.29 -10.21 -10.39
C GLU A 2 8.68 -8.89 -10.86
N LYS A 3 8.99 -8.49 -12.10
CA LYS A 3 8.41 -7.32 -12.74
C LYS A 3 7.31 -7.78 -13.69
N LEU A 4 6.07 -7.39 -13.38
CA LEU A 4 4.89 -7.75 -14.16
C LEU A 4 4.53 -6.59 -15.09
N TYR A 5 4.62 -6.82 -16.40
CA TYR A 5 4.27 -5.84 -17.43
C TYR A 5 2.83 -6.03 -17.88
N PHE A 6 2.08 -4.94 -18.00
CA PHE A 6 0.76 -4.90 -18.59
C PHE A 6 0.80 -4.34 -20.02
N ASP A 7 1.76 -3.44 -20.28
CA ASP A 7 2.16 -2.95 -21.59
C ASP A 7 3.63 -2.47 -21.54
N ASP A 8 4.11 -1.82 -22.58
CA ASP A 8 5.51 -1.37 -22.68
C ASP A 8 5.92 -0.36 -21.60
N THR A 9 4.96 0.37 -21.03
CA THR A 9 5.19 1.47 -20.06
C THR A 9 4.60 1.19 -18.69
N THR A 10 3.59 0.33 -18.59
CA THR A 10 2.85 0.07 -17.35
C THR A 10 3.27 -1.27 -16.75
N TYR A 11 3.85 -1.24 -15.57
CA TYR A 11 4.31 -2.40 -14.84
C TYR A 11 4.30 -2.17 -13.33
N ILE A 12 4.34 -3.25 -12.60
CA ILE A 12 4.51 -3.29 -11.15
C ILE A 12 5.55 -4.33 -10.79
N TRP A 13 5.97 -4.36 -9.53
CA TRP A 13 6.77 -5.45 -8.99
C TRP A 13 5.96 -6.25 -7.99
N LYS A 14 6.15 -7.57 -8.01
CA LYS A 14 5.46 -8.50 -7.12
C LYS A 14 6.43 -9.54 -6.57
N THR A 15 6.23 -9.96 -5.32
CA THR A 15 6.89 -11.12 -4.73
C THR A 15 6.11 -11.59 -3.51
N LYS A 16 6.46 -12.77 -2.98
CA LYS A 16 5.98 -13.27 -1.68
C LYS A 16 7.00 -12.92 -0.59
N LEU A 17 6.53 -12.49 0.58
CA LEU A 17 7.41 -12.26 1.73
C LEU A 17 7.74 -13.53 2.52
N ASN A 18 7.04 -14.65 2.26
CA ASN A 18 7.16 -15.93 2.98
C ASN A 18 6.90 -15.79 4.48
N LEU A 19 5.82 -15.05 4.82
CA LEU A 19 5.37 -14.81 6.19
C LEU A 19 4.04 -15.51 6.51
N VAL A 20 3.62 -16.47 5.69
CA VAL A 20 2.35 -17.19 5.83
C VAL A 20 2.22 -17.85 7.21
N GLU A 21 3.31 -18.38 7.75
CA GLU A 21 3.34 -18.98 9.11
C GLU A 21 2.97 -17.98 10.20
N TYR A 22 3.21 -16.66 9.98
CA TYR A 22 2.89 -15.59 10.91
C TYR A 22 1.53 -14.93 10.63
N LYS A 23 0.75 -15.40 9.66
CA LYS A 23 -0.52 -14.78 9.27
C LYS A 23 -1.44 -14.46 10.45
N LYS A 24 -1.64 -15.44 11.37
CA LYS A 24 -2.51 -15.24 12.55
C LYS A 24 -2.00 -14.14 13.47
N LEU A 25 -0.68 -14.07 13.65
CA LEU A 25 -0.04 -13.04 14.47
C LEU A 25 -0.15 -11.67 13.80
N LEU A 26 0.20 -11.57 12.51
CA LEU A 26 0.10 -10.35 11.72
C LEU A 26 -1.33 -9.79 11.70
N LEU A 27 -2.32 -10.68 11.53
CA LEU A 27 -3.73 -10.29 11.54
C LEU A 27 -4.15 -9.74 12.91
N LYS A 28 -3.77 -10.43 13.99
CA LYS A 28 -4.04 -9.96 15.35
C LYS A 28 -3.40 -8.60 15.61
N GLU A 29 -2.11 -8.44 15.32
CA GLU A 29 -1.40 -7.18 15.50
C GLU A 29 -2.02 -6.03 14.67
N ALA A 30 -2.43 -6.31 13.42
CA ALA A 30 -3.08 -5.33 12.57
C ALA A 30 -4.43 -4.86 13.14
N ILE A 31 -5.23 -5.78 13.67
CA ILE A 31 -6.50 -5.48 14.31
C ILE A 31 -6.27 -4.72 15.62
N ASP A 32 -5.37 -5.19 16.46
CA ASP A 32 -5.04 -4.55 17.75
C ASP A 32 -4.59 -3.09 17.55
N VAL A 33 -3.77 -2.82 16.52
CA VAL A 33 -3.33 -1.47 16.19
C VAL A 33 -4.51 -0.57 15.82
N ILE A 34 -5.42 -1.06 14.98
CA ILE A 34 -6.61 -0.29 14.58
C ILE A 34 -7.53 -0.04 15.78
N GLU A 35 -7.82 -1.06 16.57
CA GLU A 35 -8.76 -0.98 17.67
C GLU A 35 -8.23 -0.22 18.88
N SER A 36 -6.90 -0.14 19.06
CA SER A 36 -6.28 0.63 20.14
C SER A 36 -6.37 2.15 19.95
N GLN A 37 -6.73 2.62 18.76
CA GLN A 37 -6.78 4.05 18.45
C GLN A 37 -8.19 4.59 18.60
N PRO A 38 -8.42 5.67 19.41
CA PRO A 38 -9.73 6.26 19.63
C PRO A 38 -10.32 6.92 18.37
N GLU A 39 -9.50 7.22 17.37
CA GLU A 39 -9.91 7.87 16.12
C GLU A 39 -9.59 7.00 14.91
N VAL A 40 -10.24 5.86 14.79
CA VAL A 40 -10.18 5.06 13.57
C VAL A 40 -11.00 5.76 12.49
N LYS A 41 -10.32 6.30 11.48
CA LYS A 41 -10.97 6.96 10.34
C LYS A 41 -11.34 5.93 9.30
N SER A 42 -12.62 5.86 8.96
CA SER A 42 -13.05 5.22 7.72
C SER A 42 -12.90 6.23 6.59
N ASP A 43 -12.08 5.92 5.60
CA ASP A 43 -11.88 6.76 4.40
C ASP A 43 -12.75 6.31 3.21
N GLY A 44 -13.75 5.45 3.47
CA GLY A 44 -14.58 4.82 2.42
C GLY A 44 -13.95 3.56 1.81
N PHE A 45 -12.66 3.32 2.03
CA PHE A 45 -11.95 2.11 1.60
C PHE A 45 -11.70 1.14 2.75
N GLY A 46 -12.02 1.53 3.99
CA GLY A 46 -11.83 0.75 5.20
C GLY A 46 -11.34 1.57 6.37
N TYR A 47 -10.95 0.89 7.44
CA TYR A 47 -10.30 1.51 8.60
C TYR A 47 -8.81 1.62 8.35
N LYS A 48 -8.25 2.81 8.61
CA LYS A 48 -6.86 3.12 8.33
C LYS A 48 -6.15 3.59 9.59
N GLN A 49 -4.99 3.00 9.85
CA GLN A 49 -4.06 3.45 10.88
C GLN A 49 -2.72 3.78 10.24
N GLU A 50 -2.22 4.99 10.45
CA GLU A 50 -0.95 5.46 9.86
C GLU A 50 0.22 5.33 10.83
N TRP A 51 1.38 4.92 10.32
CA TRP A 51 2.68 5.00 10.96
C TRP A 51 3.55 6.02 10.23
N LYS A 52 4.28 6.82 10.96
CA LYS A 52 5.27 7.75 10.40
C LYS A 52 6.61 7.52 11.07
N GLU A 53 7.67 7.45 10.28
CA GLU A 53 9.02 7.13 10.74
C GLU A 53 9.53 8.04 11.90
N ASN A 54 9.05 9.28 11.95
CA ASN A 54 9.46 10.26 12.97
C ASN A 54 8.48 10.39 14.15
N LEU A 55 7.44 9.59 14.21
CA LEU A 55 6.54 9.57 15.33
C LEU A 55 6.93 8.45 16.29
N ASN A 56 7.77 8.79 17.28
CA ASN A 56 8.15 7.92 18.41
C ASN A 56 6.94 7.28 19.11
N PHE A 57 5.75 7.79 18.89
CA PHE A 57 4.52 7.34 19.52
C PHE A 57 4.06 5.94 19.06
N LEU A 58 4.31 5.56 17.82
CA LEU A 58 4.01 4.21 17.31
C LEU A 58 5.23 3.30 17.39
N GLY A 59 6.44 3.87 17.45
CA GLY A 59 7.67 3.14 17.62
C GLY A 59 7.67 2.22 18.85
N GLU A 60 7.13 2.64 19.96
CA GLU A 60 7.09 1.83 21.18
C GLU A 60 6.10 0.65 21.11
N ILE A 61 4.99 0.81 20.36
CA ILE A 61 4.00 -0.26 20.18
C ILE A 61 4.44 -1.26 19.12
N ILE A 62 5.20 -0.81 18.10
CA ILE A 62 5.56 -1.60 16.93
C ILE A 62 6.97 -2.19 17.02
N ILE A 63 7.85 -1.62 17.85
CA ILE A 63 9.29 -1.92 17.91
C ILE A 63 9.64 -3.42 18.06
N ASN A 64 8.71 -4.30 18.35
CA ASN A 64 8.98 -5.74 18.48
C ASN A 64 7.89 -6.63 17.87
N ASN A 65 7.05 -6.13 16.99
CA ASN A 65 6.01 -6.94 16.39
C ASN A 65 6.33 -7.33 14.94
N LYS A 66 5.54 -8.27 14.39
CA LYS A 66 5.74 -8.76 13.03
C LYS A 66 5.35 -7.74 11.96
N LEU A 67 4.45 -6.80 12.24
CA LEU A 67 4.11 -5.71 11.32
C LEU A 67 5.30 -4.82 11.01
N ASP A 68 6.16 -4.53 12.00
CA ASP A 68 7.41 -3.78 11.78
C ASP A 68 8.36 -4.53 10.83
N GLU A 69 8.42 -5.87 10.94
CA GLU A 69 9.17 -6.68 9.98
C GLU A 69 8.62 -6.53 8.56
N VAL A 70 7.30 -6.53 8.38
CA VAL A 70 6.66 -6.30 7.08
C VAL A 70 7.01 -4.92 6.52
N VAL A 71 6.94 -3.86 7.34
CA VAL A 71 7.33 -2.49 6.96
C VAL A 71 8.79 -2.47 6.48
N LYS A 72 9.71 -3.04 7.25
CA LYS A 72 11.14 -3.11 6.89
C LYS A 72 11.36 -3.86 5.58
N ARG A 73 10.67 -4.97 5.37
CA ARG A 73 10.75 -5.74 4.11
C ARG A 73 10.18 -4.94 2.94
N GLY A 74 9.05 -4.24 3.11
CA GLY A 74 8.49 -3.34 2.10
C GLY A 74 9.45 -2.24 1.69
N ILE A 75 10.08 -1.57 2.66
CA ILE A 75 11.12 -0.57 2.42
C ILE A 75 12.31 -1.18 1.66
N ASN A 76 12.75 -2.38 2.05
CA ASN A 76 13.87 -3.05 1.37
C ASN A 76 13.53 -3.42 -0.07
N CYS A 77 12.31 -3.89 -0.35
CA CYS A 77 11.83 -4.10 -1.73
C CYS A 77 11.96 -2.82 -2.58
N CYS A 78 11.52 -1.69 -2.04
CA CYS A 78 11.64 -0.39 -2.72
C CYS A 78 13.11 0.03 -2.92
N LYS A 79 13.99 -0.23 -1.94
CA LYS A 79 15.43 0.03 -2.05
C LYS A 79 16.08 -0.80 -3.15
N GLU A 80 15.75 -2.07 -3.27
CA GLU A 80 16.28 -2.95 -4.31
C GLU A 80 15.90 -2.45 -5.69
N ILE A 81 14.61 -2.12 -5.91
CA ILE A 81 14.13 -1.54 -7.17
C ILE A 81 14.85 -0.22 -7.47
N TYR A 82 15.00 0.64 -6.47
CA TYR A 82 15.64 1.94 -6.64
C TYR A 82 17.13 1.83 -6.97
N LYS A 83 17.81 0.86 -6.39
CA LYS A 83 19.22 0.57 -6.66
C LYS A 83 19.48 0.22 -8.13
N GLU A 84 18.54 -0.42 -8.80
CA GLU A 84 18.65 -0.72 -10.23
C GLU A 84 18.76 0.54 -11.10
N LYS A 85 18.26 1.67 -10.61
CA LYS A 85 18.36 2.97 -11.30
C LYS A 85 19.75 3.63 -11.19
N ASN A 86 20.67 3.07 -10.40
CA ASN A 86 22.02 3.62 -10.13
C ASN A 86 22.04 5.09 -9.66
N ILE A 87 21.04 5.48 -8.88
CA ILE A 87 20.89 6.83 -8.34
C ILE A 87 21.22 6.79 -6.85
N GLU A 88 22.17 7.64 -6.42
CA GLU A 88 22.54 7.77 -5.02
C GLU A 88 21.54 8.63 -4.25
N TYR A 89 21.24 8.23 -3.02
CA TYR A 89 20.39 8.99 -2.09
C TYR A 89 21.08 9.10 -0.73
N ASN A 90 20.76 10.14 0.03
CA ASN A 90 21.31 10.39 1.35
C ASN A 90 20.31 10.10 2.48
N LYS A 91 19.02 10.08 2.19
CA LYS A 91 17.96 9.86 3.16
C LYS A 91 16.78 9.14 2.55
N ILE A 92 16.09 8.37 3.38
CA ILE A 92 14.81 7.74 3.06
C ILE A 92 13.76 8.30 4.01
N ASN A 93 12.63 8.70 3.43
CA ASN A 93 11.43 9.04 4.18
C ASN A 93 10.38 7.96 3.92
N THR A 94 9.70 7.54 4.96
CA THR A 94 8.69 6.48 4.87
C THR A 94 7.48 6.82 5.71
N ASP A 95 6.34 6.31 5.28
CA ASP A 95 5.14 6.16 6.09
C ASP A 95 4.51 4.79 5.79
N ALA A 96 3.71 4.28 6.72
CA ALA A 96 2.97 3.04 6.51
C ALA A 96 1.64 3.10 7.26
N TRP A 97 0.70 2.23 6.86
CA TRP A 97 -0.60 2.13 7.51
C TRP A 97 -1.20 0.72 7.30
N VAL A 98 -2.07 0.32 8.22
CA VAL A 98 -2.96 -0.83 8.02
C VAL A 98 -4.27 -0.34 7.43
N ASN A 99 -4.78 -1.06 6.45
CA ASN A 99 -6.13 -0.89 5.95
C ASN A 99 -6.92 -2.18 6.23
N LEU A 100 -7.98 -2.03 7.01
CA LEU A 100 -8.91 -3.09 7.37
C LEU A 100 -10.27 -2.80 6.73
N VAL A 101 -10.70 -3.68 5.85
CA VAL A 101 -12.01 -3.62 5.20
C VAL A 101 -12.88 -4.73 5.79
N ARG A 102 -13.87 -4.36 6.60
CA ARG A 102 -14.78 -5.28 7.28
C ARG A 102 -15.72 -5.96 6.27
N SER A 103 -15.86 -7.27 6.37
CA SER A 103 -16.69 -8.08 5.49
C SER A 103 -18.19 -7.68 5.51
N ASN A 104 -18.68 -7.23 6.64
CA ASN A 104 -20.09 -6.83 6.83
C ASN A 104 -20.28 -5.30 6.85
N ASN A 105 -19.33 -4.53 6.33
CA ASN A 105 -19.46 -3.08 6.33
C ASN A 105 -20.48 -2.63 5.26
N PRO A 106 -21.62 -1.98 5.65
CA PRO A 106 -22.63 -1.53 4.68
C PRO A 106 -22.07 -0.51 3.68
N VAL A 107 -21.00 0.21 4.01
CA VAL A 107 -20.33 1.11 3.08
C VAL A 107 -19.70 0.35 1.91
N GLN A 108 -19.21 -0.88 2.11
CA GLN A 108 -18.68 -1.72 1.03
C GLN A 108 -19.76 -2.16 0.03
N ILE A 109 -20.99 -2.33 0.49
CA ILE A 109 -22.13 -2.73 -0.36
C ILE A 109 -22.54 -1.56 -1.26
N GLN A 110 -22.30 -0.31 -0.83
CA GLN A 110 -22.67 0.90 -1.58
C GLN A 110 -21.67 1.26 -2.68
N PHE A 111 -20.42 0.81 -2.59
CA PHE A 111 -19.43 1.04 -3.64
C PHE A 111 -19.50 -0.01 -4.75
N LYS A 112 -20.67 -0.21 -5.33
CA LYS A 112 -20.74 -0.91 -6.60
C LYS A 112 -20.06 -0.07 -7.67
N HIS A 113 -19.29 -0.73 -8.52
CA HIS A 113 -18.49 -0.17 -9.61
C HIS A 113 -19.25 0.87 -10.47
N ASP A 114 -20.57 0.76 -10.57
CA ASP A 114 -21.43 1.61 -11.40
C ASP A 114 -21.96 2.86 -10.69
N GLU A 115 -21.87 2.96 -9.37
CA GLU A 115 -22.50 4.05 -8.60
C GLU A 115 -21.51 5.20 -8.28
N MET A 116 -20.22 5.00 -8.48
CA MET A 116 -19.21 6.05 -8.38
C MET A 116 -19.13 6.91 -9.65
N ARG A 117 -20.25 7.14 -10.33
CA ARG A 117 -20.31 8.07 -11.46
C ARG A 117 -20.02 9.48 -10.97
N GLY A 118 -18.76 9.92 -11.12
CA GLY A 118 -18.33 11.27 -10.83
C GLY A 118 -17.21 11.40 -9.80
N VAL A 119 -16.84 10.33 -9.07
CA VAL A 119 -15.64 10.31 -8.22
C VAL A 119 -14.64 9.35 -8.83
N ASP A 120 -13.47 9.86 -9.20
CA ASP A 120 -12.41 9.00 -9.70
C ASP A 120 -11.97 8.06 -8.56
N LYS A 121 -12.22 6.75 -8.72
CA LYS A 121 -11.81 5.72 -7.76
C LYS A 121 -10.30 5.63 -7.60
N TYR A 122 -9.58 6.14 -8.59
CA TYR A 122 -8.13 6.12 -8.61
C TYR A 122 -7.54 7.24 -7.77
N HIS A 123 -6.48 6.92 -7.05
CA HIS A 123 -5.66 7.89 -6.34
C HIS A 123 -4.19 7.65 -6.62
N THR A 124 -3.37 8.68 -6.37
CA THR A 124 -1.91 8.59 -6.38
C THR A 124 -1.36 9.06 -5.06
N HIS A 125 -0.27 8.46 -4.61
CA HIS A 125 0.33 8.87 -3.33
C HIS A 125 1.09 10.18 -3.47
N THR A 126 1.59 10.51 -4.66
CA THR A 126 2.26 11.79 -4.93
C THR A 126 1.33 13.00 -4.74
N GLU A 127 0.06 12.90 -5.14
CA GLU A 127 -0.91 13.98 -4.97
C GLU A 127 -1.35 14.15 -3.52
N ILE A 128 -1.59 13.03 -2.83
CA ILE A 128 -1.95 13.03 -1.41
C ILE A 128 -0.84 13.69 -0.59
N ASN A 129 0.40 13.32 -0.83
CA ASN A 129 1.53 13.85 -0.07
C ASN A 129 1.85 15.31 -0.38
N LYS A 130 1.60 15.79 -1.60
CA LYS A 130 1.66 17.22 -1.92
C LYS A 130 0.69 18.04 -1.09
N LYS A 131 -0.56 17.57 -0.93
CA LYS A 131 -1.58 18.26 -0.11
C LYS A 131 -1.18 18.30 1.36
N ASN A 132 -0.60 17.23 1.87
CA ASN A 132 -0.20 17.10 3.27
C ASN A 132 1.19 17.68 3.57
N LYS A 133 1.88 18.27 2.57
CA LYS A 133 3.26 18.79 2.67
C LYS A 133 4.24 17.76 3.24
N SER A 134 4.01 16.48 2.97
CA SER A 134 4.92 15.40 3.34
C SER A 134 5.99 15.17 2.24
N PHE A 135 6.75 14.10 2.36
CA PHE A 135 7.78 13.78 1.37
C PHE A 135 7.17 13.34 0.02
N PHE A 136 8.00 13.33 -1.04
CA PHE A 136 7.62 12.81 -2.35
C PHE A 136 7.80 11.29 -2.37
N PRO A 137 6.73 10.48 -2.45
CA PRO A 137 6.82 9.03 -2.54
C PRO A 137 7.26 8.61 -3.95
N HIS A 138 8.40 7.93 -4.04
CA HIS A 138 8.86 7.32 -5.28
C HIS A 138 8.17 5.99 -5.52
N TYR A 139 7.96 5.24 -4.43
CA TYR A 139 7.27 3.94 -4.46
C TYR A 139 6.23 3.85 -3.36
N THR A 140 5.21 3.07 -3.66
CA THR A 140 4.22 2.58 -2.70
C THR A 140 4.25 1.06 -2.71
N TYR A 141 4.19 0.45 -1.54
CA TYR A 141 4.05 -0.99 -1.42
C TYR A 141 2.76 -1.36 -0.70
N VAL A 142 2.21 -2.52 -1.04
CA VAL A 142 1.02 -3.11 -0.39
C VAL A 142 1.30 -4.57 -0.12
N TYR A 143 1.25 -4.97 1.14
CA TYR A 143 1.37 -6.35 1.59
C TYR A 143 0.00 -6.89 2.00
N TYR A 144 -0.36 -8.05 1.51
CA TYR A 144 -1.67 -8.67 1.70
C TYR A 144 -1.61 -9.70 2.83
N ILE A 145 -2.07 -9.31 4.03
CA ILE A 145 -2.10 -10.17 5.23
C ILE A 145 -3.25 -11.16 5.13
N GLN A 146 -4.44 -10.67 4.74
CA GLN A 146 -5.64 -11.48 4.55
C GLN A 146 -6.44 -10.99 3.36
N MET A 147 -6.82 -11.93 2.50
CA MET A 147 -7.69 -11.68 1.35
C MET A 147 -9.10 -12.17 1.65
N PRO A 148 -10.12 -11.60 0.97
CA PRO A 148 -11.49 -12.09 1.04
C PRO A 148 -11.61 -13.57 0.69
N ASP A 149 -12.49 -14.29 1.35
CA ASP A 149 -12.74 -15.73 1.12
C ASP A 149 -13.69 -15.99 -0.07
N VAL A 150 -14.58 -15.03 -0.39
CA VAL A 150 -15.48 -15.09 -1.54
C VAL A 150 -15.20 -13.91 -2.45
N MET A 151 -14.75 -14.22 -3.67
CA MET A 151 -14.41 -13.24 -4.71
C MET A 151 -15.02 -13.67 -6.03
N GLU A 152 -15.89 -12.84 -6.60
CA GLU A 152 -16.52 -13.08 -7.90
C GLU A 152 -16.07 -12.01 -8.91
N GLY A 153 -15.88 -12.39 -10.16
CA GLY A 153 -15.49 -11.46 -11.21
C GLY A 153 -14.21 -10.69 -10.85
N GLU A 154 -14.31 -9.40 -10.64
CA GLU A 154 -13.20 -8.51 -10.29
C GLU A 154 -13.15 -8.16 -8.79
N ASP A 155 -13.81 -8.91 -7.93
CA ASP A 155 -13.74 -8.71 -6.48
C ASP A 155 -12.31 -8.94 -5.97
N GLY A 156 -11.89 -8.08 -5.05
CA GLY A 156 -10.58 -8.18 -4.40
C GLY A 156 -9.37 -7.85 -5.27
N VAL A 157 -9.57 -7.42 -6.54
CA VAL A 157 -8.46 -7.02 -7.41
C VAL A 157 -7.89 -5.67 -7.01
N LEU A 158 -6.67 -5.41 -7.47
CA LEU A 158 -6.04 -4.10 -7.47
C LEU A 158 -5.96 -3.60 -8.90
N TYR A 159 -6.64 -2.49 -9.17
CA TYR A 159 -6.62 -1.81 -10.46
C TYR A 159 -5.44 -0.85 -10.55
N PHE A 160 -4.94 -0.69 -11.78
CA PHE A 160 -3.95 0.30 -12.17
C PHE A 160 -4.41 1.03 -13.41
N ARG A 161 -4.03 2.29 -13.54
CA ARG A 161 -4.20 3.03 -14.78
C ARG A 161 -2.83 3.40 -15.33
N GLY A 162 -2.51 2.92 -16.53
CA GLY A 162 -1.28 3.23 -17.21
C GLY A 162 -1.24 4.67 -17.76
N GLU A 163 -0.08 5.09 -18.28
CA GLU A 163 0.10 6.40 -18.93
C GLU A 163 -0.84 6.58 -20.12
N ASN A 164 -1.14 5.50 -20.84
CA ASN A 164 -2.10 5.46 -21.94
C ASN A 164 -3.57 5.54 -21.49
N LYS A 165 -3.83 5.72 -20.20
CA LYS A 165 -5.15 5.73 -19.55
C LYS A 165 -5.92 4.41 -19.62
N LYS A 166 -5.31 3.33 -20.11
CA LYS A 166 -5.89 1.99 -20.03
C LYS A 166 -5.89 1.49 -18.60
N GLU A 167 -6.93 0.74 -18.27
CA GLU A 167 -7.06 0.08 -16.98
C GLU A 167 -6.52 -1.35 -17.07
N TYR A 168 -5.79 -1.74 -16.04
CA TYR A 168 -5.27 -3.07 -15.83
C TYR A 168 -5.60 -3.49 -14.41
N TRP A 169 -5.60 -4.76 -14.14
CA TRP A 169 -5.78 -5.27 -12.79
C TRP A 169 -5.02 -6.57 -12.55
N ILE A 170 -4.75 -6.81 -11.29
CA ILE A 170 -4.28 -8.11 -10.81
C ILE A 170 -5.13 -8.52 -9.62
N ARG A 171 -5.20 -9.83 -9.37
CA ARG A 171 -5.72 -10.36 -8.11
C ARG A 171 -4.55 -10.74 -7.24
N PRO A 172 -4.31 -9.98 -6.16
CA PRO A 172 -3.30 -10.35 -5.19
C PRO A 172 -3.70 -11.62 -4.43
N GLU A 173 -2.72 -12.32 -3.95
CA GLU A 173 -2.90 -13.43 -3.02
C GLU A 173 -2.35 -13.04 -1.64
N GLU A 174 -2.73 -13.78 -0.62
CA GLU A 174 -2.12 -13.62 0.70
C GLU A 174 -0.60 -13.83 0.63
N ASP A 175 0.12 -13.07 1.46
CA ASP A 175 1.58 -12.99 1.48
C ASP A 175 2.23 -12.31 0.26
N ASP A 176 1.43 -11.86 -0.74
CA ASP A 176 1.97 -11.02 -1.79
C ASP A 176 2.37 -9.64 -1.23
N ILE A 177 3.51 -9.14 -1.68
CA ILE A 177 3.83 -7.72 -1.64
C ILE A 177 3.91 -7.19 -3.07
N ILE A 178 3.15 -6.13 -3.31
CA ILE A 178 3.14 -5.41 -4.57
C ILE A 178 3.81 -4.08 -4.34
N VAL A 179 4.74 -3.73 -5.22
CA VAL A 179 5.37 -2.41 -5.24
C VAL A 179 5.03 -1.73 -6.56
N MET A 180 4.64 -0.48 -6.48
CA MET A 180 4.32 0.37 -7.64
C MET A 180 4.97 1.73 -7.50
N GLU A 181 5.11 2.46 -8.58
CA GLU A 181 5.56 3.85 -8.53
C GLU A 181 4.51 4.73 -7.85
N GLY A 182 4.95 5.65 -6.99
CA GLY A 182 4.05 6.47 -6.16
C GLY A 182 3.10 7.38 -6.95
N TRP A 183 3.43 7.67 -8.21
CA TRP A 183 2.58 8.43 -9.13
C TRP A 183 1.51 7.59 -9.83
N MET A 184 1.64 6.25 -9.80
CA MET A 184 0.74 5.34 -10.54
C MET A 184 -0.67 5.39 -9.95
N PRO A 185 -1.68 5.77 -10.72
CA PRO A 185 -3.06 5.74 -10.27
C PRO A 185 -3.50 4.30 -10.03
N HIS A 186 -4.03 4.04 -8.85
CA HIS A 186 -4.50 2.71 -8.46
C HIS A 186 -5.73 2.77 -7.58
N ALA A 187 -6.47 1.67 -7.52
CA ALA A 187 -7.66 1.52 -6.70
C ALA A 187 -7.85 0.07 -6.28
N PRO A 188 -8.03 -0.22 -4.99
CA PRO A 188 -8.44 -1.55 -4.55
C PRO A 188 -9.93 -1.76 -4.84
N ASN A 189 -10.31 -2.95 -5.26
CA ASN A 189 -11.70 -3.36 -5.34
C ASN A 189 -12.11 -4.18 -4.10
N ASN A 190 -13.35 -4.01 -3.68
CA ASN A 190 -13.90 -4.73 -2.54
C ASN A 190 -14.48 -6.09 -2.98
N ALA A 191 -14.77 -6.93 -1.99
CA ALA A 191 -15.44 -8.22 -2.17
C ALA A 191 -16.68 -8.28 -1.26
N PRO A 192 -17.83 -7.76 -1.72
CA PRO A 192 -19.00 -7.55 -0.86
C PRO A 192 -19.63 -8.84 -0.35
N LYS A 193 -19.34 -9.99 -0.97
CA LYS A 193 -19.83 -11.31 -0.53
C LYS A 193 -18.90 -12.03 0.42
N SER A 194 -17.73 -11.45 0.72
CA SER A 194 -16.78 -12.06 1.64
C SER A 194 -17.34 -12.17 3.05
N THR A 195 -17.03 -13.26 3.71
CA THR A 195 -17.38 -13.49 5.12
C THR A 195 -16.25 -13.12 6.08
N ILE A 196 -15.05 -12.91 5.54
CA ILE A 196 -13.89 -12.47 6.30
C ILE A 196 -13.40 -11.11 5.84
N ASP A 197 -12.74 -10.39 6.74
CA ASP A 197 -12.19 -9.06 6.48
C ASP A 197 -11.01 -9.12 5.52
N ARG A 198 -10.85 -8.08 4.68
CA ARG A 198 -9.59 -7.85 3.97
C ARG A 198 -8.67 -7.01 4.84
N VAL A 199 -7.43 -7.47 5.01
CA VAL A 199 -6.41 -6.76 5.80
C VAL A 199 -5.14 -6.63 5.00
N VAL A 200 -4.68 -5.39 4.81
CA VAL A 200 -3.42 -5.10 4.13
C VAL A 200 -2.59 -4.12 4.95
N LEU A 201 -1.27 -4.22 4.81
CA LEU A 201 -0.33 -3.20 5.26
C LEU A 201 0.23 -2.51 4.02
N ALA A 202 0.09 -1.20 3.96
CA ALA A 202 0.62 -0.39 2.87
C ALA A 202 1.61 0.64 3.39
N GLY A 203 2.47 1.15 2.52
CA GLY A 203 3.40 2.22 2.88
C GLY A 203 4.04 2.89 1.67
N ASN A 204 4.58 4.06 1.92
CA ASN A 204 5.28 4.88 0.94
C ASN A 204 6.77 4.95 1.26
N VAL A 205 7.58 5.05 0.21
CA VAL A 205 9.02 5.24 0.31
C VAL A 205 9.47 6.36 -0.62
N GLY A 206 10.06 7.40 -0.04
CA GLY A 206 10.64 8.53 -0.75
C GLY A 206 12.15 8.57 -0.55
N PHE A 207 12.90 8.89 -1.60
CA PHE A 207 14.35 9.00 -1.58
C PHE A 207 14.75 10.46 -1.79
N GLU A 208 15.57 11.00 -0.90
CA GLU A 208 16.17 12.33 -1.06
C GLU A 208 17.55 12.20 -1.69
N PHE A 209 17.76 12.96 -2.75
CA PHE A 209 19.01 12.94 -3.50
C PHE A 209 20.09 13.79 -2.83
N ILE A 210 21.34 13.38 -3.00
CA ILE A 210 22.50 14.22 -2.71
C ILE A 210 22.49 15.37 -3.73
N LYS A 211 22.23 16.59 -3.27
CA LYS A 211 22.50 17.77 -4.10
C LYS A 211 24.01 17.82 -4.32
N LYS A 212 24.49 17.44 -5.51
CA LYS A 212 25.85 17.80 -5.92
C LYS A 212 25.88 19.33 -5.93
N GLU A 213 26.58 19.93 -4.97
CA GLU A 213 26.93 21.35 -5.07
C GLU A 213 27.57 21.53 -6.44
N LYS A 214 26.99 22.39 -7.28
CA LYS A 214 27.69 22.84 -8.47
C LYS A 214 28.93 23.53 -7.96
N SER A 215 30.10 22.88 -8.06
CA SER A 215 31.37 23.57 -7.91
C SER A 215 31.35 24.69 -8.94
N LEU A 216 31.20 25.91 -8.45
CA LEU A 216 31.45 27.11 -9.21
C LEU A 216 32.95 27.07 -9.52
N LEU A 217 33.33 26.59 -10.72
CA LEU A 217 34.58 26.87 -11.38
C LEU A 217 34.36 28.08 -12.28
#